data_b055c35e6ec9453538dd8cf4a5f9e9fa
#
_entry.id   b055c35e6ec9453538dd8cf4a5f9e9fa
#
_cell.length_a   1.000
_cell.length_b   1.000
_cell.length_c   1.000
_cell.angle_alpha   90.00
_cell.angle_beta   90.00
_cell.angle_gamma   90.00
#
_symmetry.space_group_name_H-M   'P 1'
#
loop_
_entity.id
_entity.type
_entity.pdbx_description
1 polymer ?
#
loop_
_entity_poly.entity_id
_entity_poly.type
_entity_poly.pdbx_seq_one_letter_code
_entity_poly.pdbx_strand_id
1 'polypeptide(L)'
;KFFKIVTIMQVVKKILVFIFLLFLSLSFKLPVVFAAGEFATSYDTSYIVETDGVTDVTEKITLRNLTTKYYATEFSISIGSTQVSDISATDLGGTMEIQKEQKGTGTSINVKLNQQIAGKDKENSFTISYKSRDFTSKQGKIWEVYTPRIAFSDNLDSYNLTLSVPESFGDATVILPEPISSSRSEGRQKFIFSKDQLLDSGVSANFG
;
A
#
# COMPACT_ATOMS: atom_id res chain seq x y z
N LYS A 1 68.04 5.56 -19.22
CA LYS A 1 66.77 6.10 -19.76
C LYS A 1 65.70 5.01 -19.95
N PHE A 2 66.07 3.81 -20.36
CA PHE A 2 65.19 2.67 -20.62
C PHE A 2 64.48 2.14 -19.35
N PHE A 3 65.14 2.08 -18.22
CA PHE A 3 64.64 1.54 -16.96
C PHE A 3 63.48 2.38 -16.39
N LYS A 4 63.50 3.69 -16.57
CA LYS A 4 62.42 4.61 -16.11
C LYS A 4 61.13 4.47 -16.90
N ILE A 5 61.20 4.13 -18.19
CA ILE A 5 60.04 3.94 -19.07
C ILE A 5 59.28 2.65 -18.70
N VAL A 6 59.98 1.56 -18.39
CA VAL A 6 59.39 0.29 -17.99
C VAL A 6 58.64 0.43 -16.66
N THR A 7 59.19 1.18 -15.69
CA THR A 7 58.54 1.41 -14.38
C THR A 7 57.26 2.23 -14.52
N ILE A 8 57.26 3.28 -15.38
CA ILE A 8 56.08 4.08 -15.66
C ILE A 8 54.96 3.26 -16.32
N MET A 9 55.33 2.37 -17.27
CA MET A 9 54.35 1.52 -17.96
C MET A 9 53.69 0.49 -17.03
N GLN A 10 54.42 -0.03 -16.03
CA GLN A 10 53.87 -0.93 -15.00
C GLN A 10 52.91 -0.20 -14.05
N VAL A 11 53.23 1.04 -13.67
CA VAL A 11 52.33 1.86 -12.82
C VAL A 11 51.06 2.21 -13.58
N VAL A 12 51.17 2.62 -14.84
CA VAL A 12 50.00 2.93 -15.68
C VAL A 12 49.07 1.71 -15.85
N LYS A 13 49.62 0.51 -16.09
CA LYS A 13 48.85 -0.73 -16.15
C LYS A 13 48.09 -1.01 -14.84
N LYS A 14 48.75 -0.84 -13.69
CA LYS A 14 48.08 -1.04 -12.37
C LYS A 14 46.95 -0.03 -12.13
N ILE A 15 47.14 1.22 -12.52
CA ILE A 15 46.09 2.27 -12.41
C ILE A 15 44.92 1.94 -13.33
N LEU A 16 45.18 1.49 -14.56
CA LEU A 16 44.13 1.12 -15.53
C LEU A 16 43.30 -0.09 -15.05
N VAL A 17 43.97 -1.11 -14.47
CA VAL A 17 43.29 -2.26 -13.87
C VAL A 17 42.45 -1.83 -12.65
N PHE A 18 42.97 -0.93 -11.80
CA PHE A 18 42.26 -0.43 -10.65
C PHE A 18 41.03 0.38 -11.05
N ILE A 19 41.11 1.26 -12.07
CA ILE A 19 40.00 2.00 -12.63
C ILE A 19 38.96 1.06 -13.25
N PHE A 20 39.37 0.03 -13.97
CA PHE A 20 38.49 -0.98 -14.54
C PHE A 20 37.74 -1.78 -13.48
N LEU A 21 38.42 -2.18 -12.38
CA LEU A 21 37.78 -2.83 -11.22
C LEU A 21 36.82 -1.90 -10.49
N LEU A 22 37.16 -0.62 -10.38
CA LEU A 22 36.26 0.38 -9.79
C LEU A 22 34.99 0.59 -10.64
N PHE A 23 35.14 0.63 -11.97
CA PHE A 23 34.00 0.71 -12.90
C PHE A 23 33.15 -0.56 -12.86
N LEU A 24 33.73 -1.73 -12.72
CA LEU A 24 33.02 -2.99 -12.58
C LEU A 24 32.19 -3.04 -11.27
N SER A 25 32.72 -2.50 -10.18
CA SER A 25 32.01 -2.44 -8.88
C SER A 25 30.85 -1.43 -8.86
N LEU A 26 30.91 -0.37 -9.67
CA LEU A 26 29.79 0.60 -9.81
C LEU A 26 28.66 0.10 -10.72
N SER A 27 28.89 -0.93 -11.53
CA SER A 27 27.91 -1.44 -12.50
C SER A 27 26.93 -2.46 -11.93
N PHE A 28 27.14 -2.95 -10.71
CA PHE A 28 26.22 -3.85 -10.02
C PHE A 28 25.17 -3.09 -9.21
N LYS A 29 24.44 -2.19 -9.84
CA LYS A 29 23.08 -1.89 -9.36
C LYS A 29 22.22 -3.06 -9.81
N LEU A 30 22.01 -4.04 -8.92
CA LEU A 30 20.98 -5.03 -9.12
C LEU A 30 19.67 -4.26 -9.26
N PRO A 31 18.96 -4.36 -10.40
CA PRO A 31 17.63 -3.80 -10.47
C PRO A 31 16.81 -4.51 -9.40
N VAL A 32 16.22 -3.77 -8.47
CA VAL A 32 15.10 -4.26 -7.68
C VAL A 32 13.99 -4.46 -8.71
N VAL A 33 13.87 -5.66 -9.22
CA VAL A 33 12.75 -6.06 -10.06
C VAL A 33 11.57 -6.16 -9.09
N PHE A 34 10.74 -5.13 -9.03
CA PHE A 34 9.37 -5.32 -8.57
C PHE A 34 8.75 -6.30 -9.56
N ALA A 35 8.45 -7.49 -9.11
CA ALA A 35 7.75 -8.51 -9.87
C ALA A 35 6.26 -8.09 -9.98
N ALA A 36 6.00 -7.01 -10.74
CA ALA A 36 4.65 -6.65 -11.15
C ALA A 36 4.13 -7.82 -11.99
N GLY A 37 3.09 -8.49 -11.51
CA GLY A 37 2.45 -9.59 -12.26
C GLY A 37 2.65 -11.00 -11.70
N GLU A 38 3.49 -11.19 -10.67
CA GLU A 38 3.75 -12.53 -10.11
C GLU A 38 2.78 -12.91 -8.98
N PHE A 39 2.05 -11.94 -8.46
CA PHE A 39 1.05 -12.11 -7.41
C PHE A 39 -0.24 -11.41 -7.78
N ALA A 40 -1.37 -12.06 -7.47
CA ALA A 40 -2.69 -11.45 -7.52
C ALA A 40 -3.09 -11.02 -6.10
N THR A 41 -3.82 -9.91 -6.01
CA THR A 41 -4.30 -9.37 -4.74
C THR A 41 -5.81 -9.24 -4.72
N SER A 42 -6.40 -9.52 -3.56
CA SER A 42 -7.79 -9.20 -3.25
C SER A 42 -7.84 -8.35 -1.99
N TYR A 43 -8.69 -7.34 -1.98
CA TYR A 43 -8.87 -6.45 -0.83
C TYR A 43 -10.33 -6.45 -0.39
N ASP A 44 -10.52 -6.51 0.93
CA ASP A 44 -11.78 -6.21 1.60
C ASP A 44 -11.48 -5.13 2.64
N THR A 45 -11.86 -3.88 2.32
CA THR A 45 -11.44 -2.68 3.05
C THR A 45 -12.64 -2.04 3.73
N SER A 46 -12.48 -1.69 5.01
CA SER A 46 -13.47 -0.98 5.81
C SER A 46 -12.91 0.34 6.29
N TYR A 47 -13.63 1.42 6.03
CA TYR A 47 -13.42 2.76 6.58
C TYR A 47 -14.54 3.07 7.55
N ILE A 48 -14.23 3.18 8.84
CA ILE A 48 -15.20 3.51 9.90
C ILE A 48 -14.88 4.90 10.41
N VAL A 49 -15.67 5.88 10.01
CA VAL A 49 -15.51 7.26 10.46
C VAL A 49 -16.13 7.43 11.83
N GLU A 50 -15.38 7.93 12.80
CA GLU A 50 -15.85 8.22 14.14
C GLU A 50 -16.47 9.63 14.23
N THR A 51 -17.21 9.89 15.31
CA THR A 51 -17.96 11.17 15.50
C THR A 51 -17.04 12.38 15.60
N ASP A 52 -15.76 12.18 15.95
CA ASP A 52 -14.72 13.22 16.00
C ASP A 52 -13.94 13.37 14.68
N GLY A 53 -14.32 12.62 13.64
CA GLY A 53 -13.70 12.61 12.32
C GLY A 53 -12.47 11.72 12.20
N VAL A 54 -12.01 11.03 13.25
CA VAL A 54 -10.99 9.97 13.10
C VAL A 54 -11.60 8.84 12.28
N THR A 55 -10.82 8.29 11.38
CA THR A 55 -11.23 7.14 10.57
C THR A 55 -10.40 5.93 10.95
N ASP A 56 -11.06 4.89 11.40
CA ASP A 56 -10.48 3.56 11.59
C ASP A 56 -10.54 2.81 10.26
N VAL A 57 -9.37 2.39 9.77
CA VAL A 57 -9.26 1.65 8.51
C VAL A 57 -8.78 0.23 8.79
N THR A 58 -9.46 -0.72 8.19
CA THR A 58 -9.08 -2.14 8.23
C THR A 58 -9.05 -2.66 6.80
N GLU A 59 -7.90 -3.17 6.38
CA GLU A 59 -7.67 -3.76 5.07
C GLU A 59 -7.36 -5.25 5.25
N LYS A 60 -8.30 -6.11 4.90
CA LYS A 60 -8.05 -7.55 4.77
C LYS A 60 -7.57 -7.83 3.37
N ILE A 61 -6.35 -8.33 3.27
CA ILE A 61 -5.64 -8.54 2.01
C ILE A 61 -5.42 -10.04 1.84
N THR A 62 -5.76 -10.55 0.66
CA THR A 62 -5.38 -11.90 0.25
C THR A 62 -4.40 -11.78 -0.90
N LEU A 63 -3.23 -12.36 -0.73
CA LEU A 63 -2.17 -12.42 -1.73
C LEU A 63 -2.06 -13.84 -2.27
N ARG A 64 -2.21 -14.01 -3.58
CA ARG A 64 -2.13 -15.30 -4.28
C ARG A 64 -0.92 -15.31 -5.21
N ASN A 65 -0.08 -16.32 -5.10
CA ASN A 65 1.10 -16.50 -5.95
C ASN A 65 0.69 -17.10 -7.31
N LEU A 66 1.02 -16.42 -8.40
CA LEU A 66 0.71 -16.86 -9.77
C LEU A 66 1.85 -17.70 -10.40
N THR A 67 2.97 -17.85 -9.70
CA THR A 67 4.20 -18.46 -10.23
C THR A 67 4.77 -19.54 -9.32
N THR A 68 5.59 -20.41 -9.88
CA THR A 68 6.43 -21.35 -9.13
C THR A 68 7.85 -20.82 -8.89
N LYS A 69 8.22 -19.69 -9.49
CA LYS A 69 9.60 -19.17 -9.49
C LYS A 69 9.90 -18.22 -8.33
N TYR A 70 8.86 -17.53 -7.84
CA TYR A 70 9.01 -16.50 -6.81
C TYR A 70 8.15 -16.83 -5.59
N TYR A 71 8.48 -16.23 -4.47
CA TYR A 71 7.72 -16.30 -3.24
C TYR A 71 7.70 -14.90 -2.60
N ALA A 72 6.63 -14.59 -1.85
CA ALA A 72 6.53 -13.36 -1.12
C ALA A 72 6.92 -13.57 0.35
N THR A 73 7.72 -12.63 0.88
CA THR A 73 8.11 -12.54 2.29
C THR A 73 7.62 -11.27 2.95
N GLU A 74 7.27 -10.26 2.13
CA GLU A 74 6.89 -8.92 2.56
C GLU A 74 5.76 -8.41 1.67
N PHE A 75 5.00 -7.47 2.20
CA PHE A 75 3.97 -6.75 1.46
C PHE A 75 3.99 -5.28 1.84
N SER A 76 3.85 -4.39 0.86
CA SER A 76 3.86 -2.95 1.08
C SER A 76 2.59 -2.31 0.57
N ILE A 77 2.01 -1.43 1.38
CA ILE A 77 0.93 -0.52 0.98
C ILE A 77 1.38 0.93 1.08
N SER A 78 0.79 1.78 0.22
CA SER A 78 0.96 3.23 0.29
C SER A 78 -0.37 3.88 0.60
N ILE A 79 -0.42 4.62 1.70
CA ILE A 79 -1.60 5.32 2.19
C ILE A 79 -1.47 6.80 1.85
N GLY A 80 -2.46 7.39 1.21
CA GLY A 80 -2.52 8.82 0.87
C GLY A 80 -2.81 9.71 2.09
N SER A 81 -2.13 9.44 3.22
CA SER A 81 -2.22 10.20 4.46
C SER A 81 -0.86 10.27 5.13
N THR A 82 -0.56 11.42 5.74
CA THR A 82 0.62 11.62 6.60
C THR A 82 0.30 11.41 8.08
N GLN A 83 -0.99 11.47 8.45
CA GLN A 83 -1.47 11.34 9.83
C GLN A 83 -1.96 9.91 10.10
N VAL A 84 -1.09 8.93 9.92
CA VAL A 84 -1.39 7.52 10.18
C VAL A 84 -0.86 7.11 11.55
N SER A 85 -1.72 6.59 12.39
CA SER A 85 -1.44 6.12 13.76
C SER A 85 -2.02 4.72 14.03
N ASP A 86 -1.72 4.15 15.19
CA ASP A 86 -2.28 2.88 15.69
C ASP A 86 -2.20 1.73 14.67
N ILE A 87 -1.03 1.65 13.99
CA ILE A 87 -0.83 0.66 12.93
C ILE A 87 -0.64 -0.71 13.56
N SER A 88 -1.39 -1.68 13.08
CA SER A 88 -1.23 -3.10 13.42
C SER A 88 -1.36 -3.97 12.17
N ALA A 89 -0.70 -5.11 12.18
CA ALA A 89 -0.84 -6.11 11.13
C ALA A 89 -0.83 -7.52 11.74
N THR A 90 -1.71 -8.38 11.26
CA THR A 90 -1.86 -9.76 11.74
C THR A 90 -2.16 -10.71 10.58
N ASP A 91 -1.65 -11.93 10.68
CA ASP A 91 -2.02 -13.07 9.84
C ASP A 91 -2.33 -14.30 10.70
N LEU A 92 -2.44 -15.49 10.10
CA LEU A 92 -2.66 -16.73 10.83
C LEU A 92 -1.51 -17.10 11.80
N GLY A 93 -0.31 -16.58 11.57
CA GLY A 93 0.85 -16.73 12.46
C GLY A 93 0.87 -15.76 13.64
N GLY A 94 -0.07 -14.81 13.69
CA GLY A 94 -0.18 -13.80 14.75
C GLY A 94 0.24 -12.41 14.31
N THR A 95 0.81 -11.61 15.21
CA THR A 95 1.28 -10.25 14.91
C THR A 95 2.44 -10.26 13.94
N MET A 96 2.39 -9.38 12.95
CA MET A 96 3.40 -9.21 11.91
C MET A 96 4.34 -8.06 12.26
N GLU A 97 5.60 -8.15 11.81
CA GLU A 97 6.57 -7.05 11.89
C GLU A 97 6.18 -5.95 10.89
N ILE A 98 6.18 -4.70 11.35
CA ILE A 98 5.76 -3.53 10.59
C ILE A 98 6.91 -2.53 10.51
N GLN A 99 7.15 -2.01 9.31
CA GLN A 99 8.01 -0.85 9.07
C GLN A 99 7.17 0.27 8.46
N LYS A 100 7.18 1.45 9.12
CA LYS A 100 6.48 2.66 8.66
C LYS A 100 7.50 3.64 8.12
N GLU A 101 7.25 4.17 6.93
CA GLU A 101 8.04 5.23 6.33
C GLU A 101 7.12 6.33 5.79
N GLN A 102 7.41 7.60 6.10
CA GLN A 102 6.69 8.73 5.54
C GLN A 102 7.35 9.13 4.21
N LYS A 103 6.57 9.17 3.12
CA LYS A 103 7.04 9.50 1.77
C LYS A 103 6.19 10.62 1.16
N GLY A 104 6.76 11.81 1.09
CA GLY A 104 6.05 12.96 0.54
C GLY A 104 4.75 13.25 1.28
N THR A 105 3.62 13.15 0.59
CA THR A 105 2.27 13.39 1.12
C THR A 105 1.58 12.12 1.62
N GLY A 106 2.30 11.01 1.74
CA GLY A 106 1.73 9.72 2.16
C GLY A 106 2.60 8.96 3.15
N THR A 107 2.07 7.85 3.60
CA THR A 107 2.74 6.89 4.47
C THR A 107 2.84 5.53 3.77
N SER A 108 4.04 4.96 3.72
CA SER A 108 4.27 3.58 3.29
C SER A 108 4.33 2.67 4.52
N ILE A 109 3.59 1.58 4.47
CA ILE A 109 3.62 0.53 5.48
C ILE A 109 4.13 -0.74 4.81
N ASN A 110 5.25 -1.27 5.28
CA ASN A 110 5.78 -2.56 4.88
C ASN A 110 5.55 -3.57 6.00
N VAL A 111 4.94 -4.71 5.69
CA VAL A 111 4.67 -5.80 6.63
C VAL A 111 5.42 -7.04 6.20
N LYS A 112 6.06 -7.71 7.15
CA LYS A 112 6.76 -8.97 6.94
C LYS A 112 5.80 -10.12 7.21
N LEU A 113 5.60 -10.97 6.21
CA LEU A 113 4.71 -12.13 6.32
C LEU A 113 5.30 -13.17 7.28
N ASN A 114 4.50 -13.66 8.24
CA ASN A 114 4.94 -14.73 9.14
C ASN A 114 5.15 -16.05 8.39
N GLN A 115 4.43 -16.23 7.26
CA GLN A 115 4.59 -17.38 6.39
C GLN A 115 4.85 -16.93 4.94
N GLN A 116 5.88 -17.48 4.33
CA GLN A 116 6.18 -17.23 2.92
C GLN A 116 5.11 -17.81 2.01
N ILE A 117 4.71 -17.07 0.97
CA ILE A 117 3.77 -17.56 -0.03
C ILE A 117 4.57 -18.17 -1.17
N ALA A 118 4.93 -19.45 -1.03
CA ALA A 118 5.73 -20.19 -1.99
C ALA A 118 4.88 -21.22 -2.74
N GLY A 119 5.03 -21.26 -4.09
CA GLY A 119 4.32 -22.17 -4.98
C GLY A 119 3.08 -21.54 -5.62
N LYS A 120 2.82 -21.97 -6.85
CA LYS A 120 1.71 -21.48 -7.66
C LYS A 120 0.37 -21.76 -6.99
N ASP A 121 -0.55 -20.79 -7.06
CA ASP A 121 -1.92 -20.82 -6.51
C ASP A 121 -1.97 -20.95 -4.98
N LYS A 122 -0.85 -20.74 -4.29
CA LYS A 122 -0.83 -20.60 -2.83
C LYS A 122 -1.22 -19.19 -2.41
N GLU A 123 -2.01 -19.12 -1.34
CA GLU A 123 -2.56 -17.88 -0.80
C GLU A 123 -2.17 -17.67 0.66
N ASN A 124 -2.07 -16.44 1.07
CA ASN A 124 -2.04 -16.00 2.46
C ASN A 124 -2.95 -14.78 2.62
N SER A 125 -3.72 -14.77 3.69
CA SER A 125 -4.56 -13.63 4.05
C SER A 125 -4.05 -13.00 5.34
N PHE A 126 -3.96 -11.68 5.34
CA PHE A 126 -3.54 -10.88 6.48
C PHE A 126 -4.36 -9.60 6.56
N THR A 127 -4.37 -8.99 7.74
CA THR A 127 -5.12 -7.77 7.99
C THR A 127 -4.16 -6.68 8.44
N ILE A 128 -4.26 -5.51 7.83
CA ILE A 128 -3.59 -4.28 8.26
C ILE A 128 -4.67 -3.33 8.76
N SER A 129 -4.47 -2.78 9.96
CA SER A 129 -5.38 -1.77 10.52
C SER A 129 -4.59 -0.54 10.94
N TYR A 130 -5.22 0.64 10.78
CA TYR A 130 -4.63 1.92 11.18
C TYR A 130 -5.71 2.99 11.37
N LYS A 131 -5.34 4.12 11.97
CA LYS A 131 -6.19 5.30 12.08
C LYS A 131 -5.63 6.47 11.29
N SER A 132 -6.52 7.31 10.76
CA SER A 132 -6.13 8.56 10.11
C SER A 132 -7.17 9.67 10.37
N ARG A 133 -6.68 10.94 10.43
CA ARG A 133 -7.52 12.14 10.48
C ARG A 133 -7.62 12.83 9.12
N ASP A 134 -6.84 12.39 8.13
CA ASP A 134 -6.79 13.05 6.82
C ASP A 134 -7.97 12.66 5.91
N PHE A 135 -8.78 11.65 6.29
CA PHE A 135 -9.88 11.15 5.47
C PHE A 135 -11.20 11.87 5.70
N THR A 136 -11.23 12.80 6.65
CA THR A 136 -12.41 13.59 6.94
C THR A 136 -12.05 15.06 7.15
N SER A 137 -12.97 15.94 6.74
CA SER A 137 -12.92 17.35 7.09
C SER A 137 -14.31 17.86 7.43
N LYS A 138 -14.39 18.95 8.19
CA LYS A 138 -15.64 19.61 8.54
C LYS A 138 -15.60 21.07 8.21
N GLN A 139 -16.53 21.50 7.37
CA GLN A 139 -16.71 22.89 7.00
C GLN A 139 -18.11 23.38 7.41
N GLY A 140 -18.18 24.12 8.50
CA GLY A 140 -19.46 24.53 9.08
C GLY A 140 -20.28 23.32 9.56
N LYS A 141 -21.40 23.04 8.90
CA LYS A 141 -22.26 21.88 9.17
C LYS A 141 -21.96 20.67 8.27
N ILE A 142 -21.19 20.89 7.19
CA ILE A 142 -20.91 19.84 6.21
C ILE A 142 -19.68 19.05 6.64
N TRP A 143 -19.82 17.73 6.65
CA TRP A 143 -18.72 16.79 6.74
C TRP A 143 -18.35 16.30 5.35
N GLU A 144 -17.09 16.35 5.03
CA GLU A 144 -16.52 15.77 3.82
C GLU A 144 -15.74 14.51 4.22
N VAL A 145 -16.00 13.42 3.54
CA VAL A 145 -15.32 12.14 3.73
C VAL A 145 -14.68 11.73 2.43
N TYR A 146 -13.42 11.36 2.50
CA TYR A 146 -12.63 10.94 1.35
C TYR A 146 -11.90 9.63 1.66
N THR A 147 -11.90 8.69 0.73
CA THR A 147 -11.01 7.53 0.77
C THR A 147 -10.01 7.61 -0.38
N PRO A 148 -8.73 7.32 -0.16
CA PRO A 148 -7.76 7.35 -1.22
C PRO A 148 -8.05 6.28 -2.28
N ARG A 149 -7.62 6.54 -3.51
CA ARG A 149 -7.57 5.51 -4.55
C ARG A 149 -6.50 4.48 -4.20
N ILE A 150 -6.80 3.19 -4.37
CA ILE A 150 -5.78 2.15 -4.32
C ILE A 150 -4.92 2.21 -5.59
N ALA A 151 -3.60 2.07 -5.43
CA ALA A 151 -2.72 1.82 -6.56
C ALA A 151 -2.94 0.37 -7.02
N PHE A 152 -3.59 0.21 -8.16
CA PHE A 152 -3.84 -1.12 -8.74
C PHE A 152 -2.54 -1.72 -9.27
N SER A 153 -2.32 -3.00 -8.96
CA SER A 153 -1.46 -3.86 -9.76
C SER A 153 -2.26 -4.46 -10.92
N ASP A 154 -1.59 -4.87 -11.99
CA ASP A 154 -2.24 -5.51 -13.15
C ASP A 154 -3.06 -6.76 -12.79
N ASN A 155 -2.82 -7.34 -11.61
CA ASN A 155 -3.46 -8.55 -11.09
C ASN A 155 -4.30 -8.30 -9.83
N LEU A 156 -5.18 -7.29 -9.87
CA LEU A 156 -6.18 -7.09 -8.83
C LEU A 156 -7.38 -8.02 -9.10
N ASP A 157 -7.53 -9.10 -8.30
CA ASP A 157 -8.64 -10.03 -8.43
C ASP A 157 -9.95 -9.38 -7.97
N SER A 158 -9.97 -8.78 -6.78
CA SER A 158 -11.15 -8.10 -6.24
C SER A 158 -10.79 -6.92 -5.34
N TYR A 159 -11.68 -5.96 -5.27
CA TYR A 159 -11.63 -4.86 -4.31
C TYR A 159 -13.03 -4.51 -3.85
N ASN A 160 -13.30 -4.71 -2.58
CA ASN A 160 -14.53 -4.29 -1.91
C ASN A 160 -14.19 -3.21 -0.90
N LEU A 161 -14.98 -2.14 -0.87
CA LEU A 161 -14.85 -1.07 0.12
C LEU A 161 -16.19 -0.87 0.82
N THR A 162 -16.15 -0.84 2.14
CA THR A 162 -17.23 -0.43 2.99
C THR A 162 -16.90 0.89 3.66
N LEU A 163 -17.72 1.92 3.44
CA LEU A 163 -17.66 3.18 4.16
C LEU A 163 -18.78 3.23 5.18
N SER A 164 -18.45 3.46 6.46
CA SER A 164 -19.39 3.59 7.56
C SER A 164 -19.23 4.95 8.22
N VAL A 165 -20.30 5.76 8.23
CA VAL A 165 -20.32 7.13 8.71
C VAL A 165 -21.39 7.30 9.78
N PRO A 166 -21.18 8.06 10.89
CA PRO A 166 -22.21 8.32 11.89
C PRO A 166 -23.42 9.02 11.29
N GLU A 167 -24.62 8.63 11.67
CA GLU A 167 -25.86 9.34 11.30
C GLU A 167 -25.91 10.80 11.80
N SER A 168 -25.14 11.11 12.86
CA SER A 168 -24.98 12.48 13.37
C SER A 168 -24.31 13.45 12.40
N PHE A 169 -23.68 12.95 11.32
CA PHE A 169 -23.12 13.81 10.26
C PHE A 169 -24.20 14.38 9.33
N GLY A 170 -25.44 13.91 9.43
CA GLY A 170 -26.54 14.27 8.55
C GLY A 170 -26.69 13.30 7.38
N ASP A 171 -27.60 13.63 6.47
CA ASP A 171 -27.82 12.82 5.28
C ASP A 171 -26.69 12.99 4.26
N ALA A 172 -26.41 11.94 3.51
CA ALA A 172 -25.50 12.03 2.39
C ALA A 172 -26.10 12.92 1.29
N THR A 173 -25.45 14.04 0.98
CA THR A 173 -25.86 14.97 -0.06
C THR A 173 -25.21 14.67 -1.41
N VAL A 174 -23.98 14.17 -1.38
CA VAL A 174 -23.24 13.71 -2.56
C VAL A 174 -22.41 12.50 -2.16
N ILE A 175 -22.40 11.46 -2.99
CA ILE A 175 -21.47 10.33 -2.88
C ILE A 175 -21.00 9.96 -4.29
N LEU A 176 -19.70 9.95 -4.48
CA LEU A 176 -19.04 9.60 -5.74
C LEU A 176 -17.91 8.59 -5.48
N PRO A 177 -17.86 7.49 -6.24
CA PRO A 177 -18.87 6.98 -7.18
C PRO A 177 -20.14 6.58 -6.45
N GLU A 178 -21.23 6.31 -7.19
CA GLU A 178 -22.48 5.79 -6.62
C GLU A 178 -22.24 4.41 -5.98
N PRO A 179 -22.66 4.19 -4.70
CA PRO A 179 -22.47 2.90 -4.04
C PRO A 179 -23.37 1.82 -4.65
N ILE A 180 -22.90 0.55 -4.65
CA ILE A 180 -23.75 -0.58 -5.07
C ILE A 180 -24.89 -0.87 -4.08
N SER A 181 -24.71 -0.51 -2.82
CA SER A 181 -25.76 -0.58 -1.82
C SER A 181 -25.51 0.40 -0.68
N SER A 182 -26.59 0.83 -0.03
CA SER A 182 -26.55 1.63 1.18
C SER A 182 -27.53 1.07 2.21
N SER A 183 -27.20 1.21 3.48
CA SER A 183 -28.07 0.82 4.60
C SER A 183 -27.84 1.73 5.80
N ARG A 184 -28.81 1.71 6.74
CA ARG A 184 -28.70 2.40 8.02
C ARG A 184 -28.96 1.41 9.13
N SER A 185 -28.08 1.34 10.09
CA SER A 185 -28.22 0.52 11.29
C SER A 185 -27.32 1.03 12.40
N GLU A 186 -27.75 0.87 13.63
CA GLU A 186 -26.94 1.16 14.82
C GLU A 186 -26.40 2.60 14.86
N GLY A 187 -27.17 3.58 14.36
CA GLY A 187 -26.78 4.99 14.31
C GLY A 187 -25.69 5.31 13.26
N ARG A 188 -25.53 4.45 12.28
CA ARG A 188 -24.54 4.60 11.19
C ARG A 188 -25.17 4.43 9.82
N GLN A 189 -24.66 5.19 8.86
CA GLN A 189 -24.90 5.00 7.43
C GLN A 189 -23.75 4.18 6.85
N LYS A 190 -24.08 3.11 6.13
CA LYS A 190 -23.10 2.21 5.52
C LYS A 190 -23.27 2.21 4.01
N PHE A 191 -22.17 2.36 3.28
CA PHE A 191 -22.11 2.39 1.83
C PHE A 191 -21.11 1.34 1.36
N ILE A 192 -21.48 0.56 0.34
CA ILE A 192 -20.65 -0.54 -0.19
C ILE A 192 -20.31 -0.22 -1.64
N PHE A 193 -19.04 -0.43 -1.99
CA PHE A 193 -18.49 -0.23 -3.31
C PHE A 193 -17.69 -1.47 -3.73
N SER A 194 -17.63 -1.73 -5.04
CA SER A 194 -16.83 -2.79 -5.62
C SER A 194 -15.70 -2.24 -6.50
N LYS A 195 -14.84 -3.13 -6.95
CA LYS A 195 -13.71 -2.83 -7.83
C LYS A 195 -14.10 -1.95 -9.00
N ASP A 196 -15.19 -2.28 -9.72
CA ASP A 196 -15.57 -1.60 -10.97
C ASP A 196 -15.90 -0.11 -10.77
N GLN A 197 -16.39 0.27 -9.58
CA GLN A 197 -16.69 1.66 -9.24
C GLN A 197 -15.44 2.43 -8.80
N LEU A 198 -14.42 1.74 -8.30
CA LEU A 198 -13.26 2.32 -7.64
C LEU A 198 -11.99 2.31 -8.50
N LEU A 199 -12.08 1.84 -9.77
CA LEU A 199 -10.92 1.73 -10.67
C LEU A 199 -10.21 3.07 -10.90
N ASP A 200 -10.97 4.15 -11.04
CA ASP A 200 -10.43 5.46 -11.42
C ASP A 200 -10.32 6.46 -10.27
N SER A 201 -11.00 6.20 -9.15
CA SER A 201 -11.03 7.12 -8.01
C SER A 201 -11.23 6.40 -6.68
N GLY A 202 -10.93 7.09 -5.58
CA GLY A 202 -11.46 6.73 -4.26
C GLY A 202 -12.91 7.18 -4.11
N VAL A 203 -13.47 7.03 -2.91
CA VAL A 203 -14.80 7.56 -2.58
C VAL A 203 -14.67 8.99 -2.08
N SER A 204 -15.58 9.86 -2.53
CA SER A 204 -15.78 11.21 -2.00
C SER A 204 -17.25 11.36 -1.62
N ALA A 205 -17.53 11.77 -0.39
CA ALA A 205 -18.90 11.91 0.11
C ALA A 205 -19.05 13.13 1.00
N ASN A 206 -20.20 13.82 0.87
CA ASN A 206 -20.56 14.99 1.68
C ASN A 206 -21.84 14.66 2.47
N PHE A 207 -21.83 15.05 3.74
CA PHE A 207 -22.93 14.84 4.70
C PHE A 207 -23.31 16.16 5.38
N GLY A 208 -24.63 16.39 5.61
CA GLY A 208 -25.12 17.60 6.29
C GLY A 208 -26.62 17.77 6.28
#